data_ff242bcf3b4c9b13724dc74ef4a131e0
#
_entry.id   ff242bcf3b4c9b13724dc74ef4a131e0
#
_cell.length_a   1.000
_cell.length_b   1.000
_cell.length_c   1.000
_cell.angle_alpha   90.00
_cell.angle_beta   90.00
_cell.angle_gamma   90.00
#
_symmetry.space_group_name_H-M   'P 1'
#
loop_
_entity.id
_entity.type
_entity.pdbx_description
1 polymer ?
#
loop_
_entity_poly.entity_id
_entity_poly.type
_entity_poly.pdbx_seq_one_letter_code
_entity_poly.pdbx_strand_id
1 'polypeptide(L)'
;FKMPVFRMMYLHMDSNRDVSPFVTDKAGKPLPKNPLKDARVREAISLAISRQAIVDRVMEGAAEPTGQLVNSALFGHVPGLKAPVADLPAAKKLLVQAGYPDGFAITLHATNNRYPNDDRVAQVIASMLSRVGIATKVETLPSASFFTRANKLDFSFLQAGWGADTGEASSSLKALLATFDPARGWGASNRGRYSNPALDAKLAEALQTLDDSKRERLLQEATEIGIRDDGVIPLYFNINVWAARKGYTVVPRLDERTYAFDVTH
;
A
#
# COMPACT_ATOMS: atom_id res chain seq x y z
N PHE A 1 -6.10 -13.25 -22.39
CA PHE A 1 -6.01 -11.79 -22.30
C PHE A 1 -5.46 -11.42 -20.93
N LYS A 2 -4.52 -10.46 -20.85
CA LYS A 2 -3.91 -10.00 -19.60
C LYS A 2 -3.86 -8.47 -19.59
N MET A 3 -4.14 -7.85 -18.46
CA MET A 3 -4.08 -6.39 -18.32
C MET A 3 -3.72 -5.99 -16.89
N PRO A 4 -2.73 -5.10 -16.67
CA PRO A 4 -2.58 -4.41 -15.40
C PRO A 4 -3.84 -3.63 -15.09
N VAL A 5 -4.37 -3.80 -13.86
CA VAL A 5 -5.59 -3.11 -13.41
C VAL A 5 -5.26 -2.01 -12.42
N PHE A 6 -6.21 -1.17 -12.07
CA PHE A 6 -5.95 -0.05 -11.17
C PHE A 6 -5.82 -0.43 -9.69
N ARG A 7 -5.89 -1.72 -9.37
CA ARG A 7 -5.76 -2.18 -7.97
C ARG A 7 -4.31 -2.27 -7.55
N MET A 8 -3.93 -1.31 -6.71
CA MET A 8 -2.65 -1.31 -6.00
C MET A 8 -2.77 -2.11 -4.71
N MET A 9 -1.85 -3.06 -4.49
CA MET A 9 -1.65 -3.69 -3.19
C MET A 9 -0.63 -2.89 -2.39
N TYR A 10 -0.89 -2.69 -1.09
CA TYR A 10 -0.07 -1.84 -0.24
C TYR A 10 -0.03 -2.31 1.21
N LEU A 11 0.97 -1.82 1.94
CA LEU A 11 1.06 -1.91 3.38
C LEU A 11 0.72 -0.57 4.02
N HIS A 12 0.03 -0.62 5.14
CA HIS A 12 -0.30 0.55 5.94
C HIS A 12 0.10 0.34 7.39
N MET A 13 0.65 1.37 8.00
CA MET A 13 1.24 1.34 9.34
C MET A 13 0.56 2.34 10.25
N ASP A 14 0.43 1.99 11.53
CA ASP A 14 -0.03 2.91 12.57
C ASP A 14 0.99 4.03 12.80
N SER A 15 0.77 5.16 12.18
CA SER A 15 1.65 6.33 12.26
C SER A 15 1.21 7.34 13.32
N ASN A 16 0.23 7.01 14.16
CA ASN A 16 -0.41 7.98 15.05
C ASN A 16 -0.28 7.64 16.53
N ARG A 17 -0.62 6.43 16.96
CA ARG A 17 -0.65 6.06 18.39
C ARG A 17 0.75 6.11 18.99
N ASP A 18 0.85 6.56 20.24
CA ASP A 18 2.14 6.59 20.95
C ASP A 18 2.60 5.19 21.34
N VAL A 19 1.67 4.31 21.67
CA VAL A 19 1.88 2.87 21.85
C VAL A 19 0.93 2.13 20.91
N SER A 20 1.51 1.28 20.07
CA SER A 20 0.73 0.53 19.06
C SER A 20 0.46 -0.90 19.56
N PRO A 21 -0.77 -1.45 19.47
CA PRO A 21 -1.14 -2.71 20.12
C PRO A 21 -0.44 -3.85 19.40
N PHE A 22 -0.09 -4.36 18.66
CA PHE A 22 0.58 -5.50 18.03
C PHE A 22 2.06 -5.23 17.72
N VAL A 23 2.67 -4.32 18.49
CA VAL A 23 4.10 -4.00 18.39
C VAL A 23 4.74 -4.18 19.76
N THR A 24 5.71 -5.07 19.84
CA THR A 24 6.37 -5.47 21.09
C THR A 24 7.87 -5.59 20.90
N ASP A 25 8.62 -5.73 21.96
CA ASP A 25 9.96 -6.28 21.87
C ASP A 25 9.90 -7.78 21.48
N LYS A 26 11.04 -8.40 21.26
CA LYS A 26 11.12 -9.83 20.89
C LYS A 26 10.71 -10.80 21.98
N ALA A 27 10.59 -10.33 23.23
CA ALA A 27 10.09 -11.10 24.36
C ALA A 27 8.57 -10.95 24.54
N GLY A 28 7.90 -10.15 23.69
CA GLY A 28 6.45 -9.94 23.73
C GLY A 28 6.01 -8.79 24.66
N LYS A 29 6.93 -8.02 25.23
CA LYS A 29 6.60 -6.87 26.06
C LYS A 29 6.27 -5.65 25.19
N PRO A 30 5.19 -4.89 25.47
CA PRO A 30 4.89 -3.66 24.73
C PRO A 30 6.07 -2.69 24.72
N LEU A 31 6.33 -2.11 23.55
CA LEU A 31 7.34 -1.06 23.42
C LEU A 31 6.84 0.25 24.04
N PRO A 32 7.73 1.05 24.66
CA PRO A 32 7.35 2.33 25.28
C PRO A 32 6.97 3.39 24.23
N LYS A 33 7.36 3.19 22.99
CA LYS A 33 7.05 4.08 21.86
C LYS A 33 6.70 3.24 20.62
N ASN A 34 5.79 3.74 19.82
CA ASN A 34 5.45 3.14 18.54
C ASN A 34 6.56 3.39 17.50
N PRO A 35 7.30 2.37 17.06
CA PRO A 35 8.36 2.54 16.07
C PRO A 35 7.84 2.99 14.71
N LEU A 36 6.58 2.70 14.37
CA LEU A 36 6.00 3.00 13.05
C LEU A 36 5.74 4.50 12.84
N LYS A 37 5.79 5.31 13.91
CA LYS A 37 5.75 6.79 13.81
C LYS A 37 7.06 7.37 13.23
N ASP A 38 8.17 6.66 13.37
CA ASP A 38 9.46 7.10 12.84
C ASP A 38 9.58 6.79 11.35
N ALA A 39 9.77 7.82 10.53
CA ALA A 39 9.90 7.68 9.07
C ALA A 39 11.05 6.74 8.68
N ARG A 40 12.15 6.72 9.46
CA ARG A 40 13.28 5.81 9.23
C ARG A 40 12.90 4.35 9.39
N VAL A 41 11.98 4.05 10.31
CA VAL A 41 11.45 2.67 10.48
C VAL A 41 10.53 2.31 9.32
N ARG A 42 9.68 3.23 8.85
CA ARG A 42 8.81 3.00 7.70
C ARG A 42 9.65 2.76 6.43
N GLU A 43 10.67 3.58 6.20
CA GLU A 43 11.63 3.40 5.10
C GLU A 43 12.39 2.07 5.22
N ALA A 44 12.82 1.67 6.42
CA ALA A 44 13.47 0.39 6.64
C ALA A 44 12.56 -0.80 6.28
N ILE A 45 11.27 -0.72 6.63
CA ILE A 45 10.27 -1.71 6.23
C ILE A 45 10.14 -1.75 4.70
N SER A 46 10.07 -0.58 4.05
CA SER A 46 9.95 -0.47 2.59
C SER A 46 11.17 -1.06 1.87
N LEU A 47 12.38 -0.76 2.34
CA LEU A 47 13.66 -1.27 1.80
C LEU A 47 13.90 -2.75 2.09
N ALA A 48 13.28 -3.32 3.12
CA ALA A 48 13.39 -4.75 3.39
C ALA A 48 12.60 -5.61 2.40
N ILE A 49 11.66 -5.02 1.64
CA ILE A 49 10.70 -5.76 0.80
C ILE A 49 11.13 -5.74 -0.66
N SER A 50 11.49 -6.92 -1.19
CA SER A 50 11.70 -7.12 -2.63
C SER A 50 10.37 -7.32 -3.35
N ARG A 51 9.83 -6.25 -3.92
CA ARG A 51 8.58 -6.26 -4.67
C ARG A 51 8.67 -7.18 -5.89
N GLN A 52 9.82 -7.18 -6.57
CA GLN A 52 10.07 -8.06 -7.70
C GLN A 52 10.00 -9.55 -7.30
N ALA A 53 10.59 -9.91 -6.15
CA ALA A 53 10.53 -11.30 -5.68
C ALA A 53 9.09 -11.74 -5.32
N ILE A 54 8.24 -10.82 -4.83
CA ILE A 54 6.82 -11.10 -4.62
C ILE A 54 6.14 -11.39 -5.96
N VAL A 55 6.37 -10.54 -6.96
CA VAL A 55 5.78 -10.70 -8.29
C VAL A 55 6.22 -12.01 -8.94
N ASP A 56 7.50 -12.31 -8.92
CA ASP A 56 8.04 -13.48 -9.61
C ASP A 56 7.65 -14.81 -8.94
N ARG A 57 7.67 -14.86 -7.61
CA ARG A 57 7.59 -16.12 -6.85
C ARG A 57 6.22 -16.40 -6.25
N VAL A 58 5.42 -15.35 -5.97
CA VAL A 58 4.12 -15.49 -5.34
C VAL A 58 3.01 -15.23 -6.34
N MET A 59 3.17 -14.18 -7.17
CA MET A 59 2.18 -13.78 -8.16
C MET A 59 2.40 -14.42 -9.53
N GLU A 60 3.49 -15.17 -9.72
CA GLU A 60 3.81 -15.89 -10.95
C GLU A 60 3.75 -14.98 -12.20
N GLY A 61 4.19 -13.73 -12.05
CA GLY A 61 4.15 -12.70 -13.09
C GLY A 61 2.75 -12.09 -13.32
N ALA A 62 1.75 -12.42 -12.50
CA ALA A 62 0.42 -11.81 -12.56
C ALA A 62 0.30 -10.53 -11.71
N ALA A 63 1.37 -9.75 -11.67
CA ALA A 63 1.43 -8.45 -11.01
C ALA A 63 2.56 -7.61 -11.62
N GLU A 64 2.54 -6.30 -11.35
CA GLU A 64 3.57 -5.34 -11.74
C GLU A 64 4.09 -4.61 -10.48
N PRO A 65 5.40 -4.69 -10.13
CA PRO A 65 5.94 -4.03 -8.96
C PRO A 65 5.76 -2.51 -9.07
N THR A 66 5.38 -1.86 -7.99
CA THR A 66 5.14 -0.42 -8.04
C THR A 66 5.60 0.34 -6.80
N GLY A 67 5.95 1.62 -6.99
CA GLY A 67 6.07 2.67 -5.98
C GLY A 67 5.02 3.76 -6.15
N GLN A 68 3.92 3.49 -6.86
CA GLN A 68 2.90 4.45 -7.26
C GLN A 68 1.57 4.20 -6.57
N LEU A 69 0.75 5.24 -6.44
CA LEU A 69 -0.64 5.12 -6.00
C LEU A 69 -1.59 4.71 -7.14
N VAL A 70 -1.23 5.08 -8.38
CA VAL A 70 -2.00 4.78 -9.58
C VAL A 70 -1.06 4.32 -10.70
N ASN A 71 -1.56 3.47 -11.60
CA ASN A 71 -0.78 3.00 -12.74
C ASN A 71 -0.64 4.09 -13.81
N SER A 72 0.23 3.87 -14.79
CA SER A 72 0.58 4.86 -15.82
C SER A 72 -0.56 5.26 -16.76
N ALA A 73 -1.67 4.53 -16.76
CA ALA A 73 -2.84 4.87 -17.55
C ALA A 73 -3.78 5.87 -16.85
N LEU A 74 -3.53 6.20 -15.58
CA LEU A 74 -4.41 7.04 -14.78
C LEU A 74 -3.82 8.42 -14.54
N PHE A 75 -4.69 9.41 -14.48
CA PHE A 75 -4.33 10.81 -14.24
C PHE A 75 -3.67 11.00 -12.86
N GLY A 76 -2.55 11.75 -12.84
CA GLY A 76 -1.76 11.97 -11.63
C GLY A 76 -0.74 10.86 -11.34
N HIS A 77 -0.48 9.94 -12.30
CA HIS A 77 0.70 9.08 -12.24
C HIS A 77 1.98 9.92 -12.24
N VAL A 78 2.94 9.57 -11.41
CA VAL A 78 4.21 10.33 -11.28
C VAL A 78 5.27 9.74 -12.20
N PRO A 79 5.65 10.40 -13.30
CA PRO A 79 6.69 9.89 -14.17
C PRO A 79 8.01 9.73 -13.42
N GLY A 80 8.63 8.55 -13.50
CA GLY A 80 9.92 8.29 -12.90
C GLY A 80 9.93 7.91 -11.41
N LEU A 81 8.83 8.04 -10.69
CA LEU A 81 8.73 7.52 -9.31
C LEU A 81 8.65 5.99 -9.37
N LYS A 82 9.74 5.33 -8.99
CA LYS A 82 9.86 3.87 -8.99
C LYS A 82 9.77 3.32 -7.57
N ALA A 83 9.37 2.05 -7.46
CA ALA A 83 9.53 1.31 -6.22
C ALA A 83 11.01 1.27 -5.81
N PRO A 84 11.33 1.43 -4.53
CA PRO A 84 12.70 1.25 -4.08
C PRO A 84 13.14 -0.20 -4.32
N VAL A 85 14.40 -0.37 -4.72
CA VAL A 85 15.04 -1.67 -4.78
C VAL A 85 15.32 -2.11 -3.34
N ALA A 86 15.08 -3.40 -3.05
CA ALA A 86 15.34 -3.92 -1.70
C ALA A 86 16.82 -3.79 -1.33
N ASP A 87 17.08 -3.18 -0.16
CA ASP A 87 18.41 -2.96 0.41
C ASP A 87 18.41 -3.31 1.90
N LEU A 88 18.76 -4.56 2.22
CA LEU A 88 18.76 -5.05 3.61
C LEU A 88 19.82 -4.37 4.49
N PRO A 89 21.06 -4.09 4.01
CA PRO A 89 22.03 -3.29 4.73
C PRO A 89 21.51 -1.90 5.10
N ALA A 90 20.93 -1.15 4.14
CA ALA A 90 20.34 0.16 4.39
C ALA A 90 19.17 0.09 5.38
N ALA A 91 18.27 -0.89 5.22
CA ALA A 91 17.16 -1.10 6.15
C ALA A 91 17.65 -1.34 7.60
N LYS A 92 18.65 -2.19 7.79
CA LYS A 92 19.25 -2.43 9.12
C LYS A 92 19.88 -1.16 9.69
N LYS A 93 20.60 -0.39 8.88
CA LYS A 93 21.21 0.88 9.30
C LYS A 93 20.15 1.88 9.79
N LEU A 94 19.04 1.99 9.08
CA LEU A 94 17.92 2.86 9.47
C LEU A 94 17.28 2.41 10.79
N LEU A 95 17.10 1.10 11.01
CA LEU A 95 16.60 0.58 12.29
C LEU A 95 17.53 0.92 13.46
N VAL A 96 18.85 0.77 13.28
CA VAL A 96 19.85 1.18 14.28
C VAL A 96 19.74 2.68 14.57
N GLN A 97 19.66 3.53 13.55
CA GLN A 97 19.53 4.98 13.69
C GLN A 97 18.21 5.39 14.36
N ALA A 98 17.17 4.60 14.19
CA ALA A 98 15.87 4.81 14.83
C ALA A 98 15.84 4.30 16.30
N GLY A 99 16.93 3.67 16.78
CA GLY A 99 17.03 3.15 18.15
C GLY A 99 16.57 1.68 18.31
N TYR A 100 16.46 0.94 17.21
CA TYR A 100 16.05 -0.47 17.21
C TYR A 100 17.15 -1.39 16.62
N PRO A 101 18.37 -1.42 17.21
CA PRO A 101 19.48 -2.22 16.65
C PRO A 101 19.18 -3.71 16.61
N ASP A 102 18.42 -4.21 17.57
CA ASP A 102 17.99 -5.60 17.63
C ASP A 102 16.64 -5.85 16.92
N GLY A 103 16.03 -4.79 16.37
CA GLY A 103 14.68 -4.82 15.80
C GLY A 103 13.60 -4.91 16.88
N PHE A 104 12.43 -5.41 16.46
CA PHE A 104 11.23 -5.56 17.33
C PHE A 104 10.31 -6.64 16.75
N ALA A 105 9.20 -6.93 17.43
CA ALA A 105 8.17 -7.84 16.95
C ALA A 105 6.90 -7.08 16.54
N ILE A 106 6.24 -7.53 15.47
CA ILE A 106 5.02 -6.92 14.94
C ILE A 106 4.08 -8.00 14.37
N THR A 107 2.77 -7.73 14.38
CA THR A 107 1.81 -8.56 13.65
C THR A 107 1.37 -7.86 12.36
N LEU A 108 1.57 -8.52 11.21
CA LEU A 108 1.00 -8.14 9.93
C LEU A 108 -0.37 -8.78 9.77
N HIS A 109 -1.40 -7.95 9.68
CA HIS A 109 -2.77 -8.40 9.41
C HIS A 109 -3.08 -8.33 7.92
N ALA A 110 -3.67 -9.39 7.37
CA ALA A 110 -4.04 -9.49 5.96
C ALA A 110 -5.38 -10.21 5.79
N THR A 111 -5.96 -10.09 4.62
CA THR A 111 -7.09 -10.95 4.22
C THR A 111 -6.59 -12.31 3.75
N ASN A 112 -7.48 -13.31 3.68
CA ASN A 112 -7.17 -14.64 3.13
C ASN A 112 -8.17 -15.08 2.04
N ASN A 113 -9.07 -14.20 1.62
CA ASN A 113 -10.10 -14.51 0.62
C ASN A 113 -10.54 -13.29 -0.20
N ARG A 114 -9.72 -12.23 -0.27
CA ARG A 114 -10.08 -10.98 -0.95
C ARG A 114 -9.28 -10.73 -2.22
N TYR A 115 -7.98 -11.01 -2.19
CA TYR A 115 -7.04 -10.74 -3.27
C TYR A 115 -6.29 -12.01 -3.68
N PRO A 116 -5.81 -12.12 -4.93
CA PRO A 116 -4.99 -13.26 -5.33
C PRO A 116 -3.77 -13.42 -4.42
N ASN A 117 -3.61 -14.61 -3.83
CA ASN A 117 -2.47 -14.98 -2.98
C ASN A 117 -2.21 -14.05 -1.77
N ASP A 118 -3.22 -13.36 -1.26
CA ASP A 118 -3.06 -12.34 -0.21
C ASP A 118 -2.38 -12.89 1.06
N ASP A 119 -2.71 -14.09 1.51
CA ASP A 119 -2.09 -14.77 2.63
C ASP A 119 -0.62 -15.13 2.36
N ARG A 120 -0.31 -15.63 1.15
CA ARG A 120 1.06 -15.99 0.76
C ARG A 120 1.96 -14.76 0.65
N VAL A 121 1.44 -13.66 0.10
CA VAL A 121 2.17 -12.39 0.03
C VAL A 121 2.50 -11.90 1.44
N ALA A 122 1.55 -11.96 2.39
CA ALA A 122 1.79 -11.57 3.78
C ALA A 122 2.90 -12.43 4.44
N GLN A 123 2.91 -13.76 4.19
CA GLN A 123 3.95 -14.66 4.71
C GLN A 123 5.34 -14.34 4.13
N VAL A 124 5.42 -14.05 2.84
CA VAL A 124 6.69 -13.68 2.20
C VAL A 124 7.21 -12.34 2.72
N ILE A 125 6.32 -11.34 2.92
CA ILE A 125 6.68 -10.06 3.54
C ILE A 125 7.22 -10.29 4.95
N ALA A 126 6.56 -11.09 5.78
CA ALA A 126 7.02 -11.43 7.12
C ALA A 126 8.41 -12.08 7.12
N SER A 127 8.66 -12.99 6.18
CA SER A 127 9.98 -13.59 5.98
C SER A 127 11.05 -12.56 5.58
N MET A 128 10.71 -11.59 4.73
CA MET A 128 11.63 -10.53 4.33
C MET A 128 11.97 -9.60 5.50
N LEU A 129 10.97 -9.19 6.28
CA LEU A 129 11.14 -8.31 7.44
C LEU A 129 11.98 -8.96 8.56
N SER A 130 11.85 -10.27 8.78
CA SER A 130 12.66 -10.98 9.76
C SER A 130 14.16 -10.97 9.44
N ARG A 131 14.56 -10.84 8.17
CA ARG A 131 15.97 -10.71 7.74
C ARG A 131 16.64 -9.41 8.19
N VAL A 132 15.85 -8.38 8.50
CA VAL A 132 16.34 -7.10 9.03
C VAL A 132 16.11 -6.96 10.54
N GLY A 133 15.61 -8.01 11.21
CA GLY A 133 15.41 -8.03 12.65
C GLY A 133 13.98 -7.72 13.11
N ILE A 134 13.05 -7.44 12.19
CA ILE A 134 11.63 -7.24 12.53
C ILE A 134 10.93 -8.60 12.53
N ALA A 135 10.75 -9.18 13.74
CA ALA A 135 10.05 -10.45 13.90
C ALA A 135 8.56 -10.26 13.59
N THR A 136 8.11 -10.80 12.46
CA THR A 136 6.76 -10.52 11.95
C THR A 136 5.89 -11.77 12.04
N LYS A 137 4.84 -11.69 12.88
CA LYS A 137 3.74 -12.67 12.90
C LYS A 137 2.73 -12.29 11.83
N VAL A 138 2.19 -13.25 11.09
CA VAL A 138 1.07 -13.02 10.16
C VAL A 138 -0.23 -13.53 10.79
N GLU A 139 -1.25 -12.67 10.76
CA GLU A 139 -2.62 -13.02 11.13
C GLU A 139 -3.52 -12.72 9.92
N THR A 140 -4.13 -13.76 9.36
CA THR A 140 -5.04 -13.63 8.22
C THR A 140 -6.48 -13.80 8.65
N LEU A 141 -7.38 -13.05 8.04
CA LEU A 141 -8.80 -13.00 8.37
C LEU A 141 -9.65 -13.02 7.10
N PRO A 142 -10.87 -13.59 7.16
CA PRO A 142 -11.86 -13.34 6.12
C PRO A 142 -12.10 -11.84 5.93
N SER A 143 -12.31 -11.40 4.69
CA SER A 143 -12.39 -9.98 4.34
C SER A 143 -13.40 -9.18 5.17
N ALA A 144 -14.58 -9.74 5.46
CA ALA A 144 -15.59 -9.07 6.28
C ALA A 144 -15.07 -8.76 7.70
N SER A 145 -14.45 -9.74 8.36
CA SER A 145 -13.86 -9.56 9.70
C SER A 145 -12.66 -8.62 9.67
N PHE A 146 -11.81 -8.76 8.65
CA PHE A 146 -10.64 -7.90 8.46
C PHE A 146 -11.04 -6.43 8.36
N PHE A 147 -11.94 -6.07 7.42
CA PHE A 147 -12.33 -4.68 7.23
C PHE A 147 -13.12 -4.10 8.38
N THR A 148 -13.94 -4.93 9.08
CA THR A 148 -14.61 -4.49 10.31
C THR A 148 -13.60 -4.07 11.38
N ARG A 149 -12.55 -4.85 11.61
CA ARG A 149 -11.49 -4.52 12.57
C ARG A 149 -10.61 -3.37 12.09
N ALA A 150 -10.21 -3.38 10.81
CA ALA A 150 -9.38 -2.32 10.23
C ALA A 150 -10.07 -0.94 10.30
N ASN A 151 -11.38 -0.87 10.10
CA ASN A 151 -12.15 0.37 10.21
C ASN A 151 -12.30 0.87 11.66
N LYS A 152 -12.16 -0.04 12.65
CA LYS A 152 -12.05 0.31 14.08
C LYS A 152 -10.62 0.69 14.49
N LEU A 153 -9.67 0.68 13.54
CA LEU A 153 -8.24 0.96 13.78
C LEU A 153 -7.58 -0.06 14.73
N ASP A 154 -8.07 -1.32 14.73
CA ASP A 154 -7.54 -2.34 15.64
C ASP A 154 -6.11 -2.76 15.30
N PHE A 155 -5.66 -2.56 14.05
CA PHE A 155 -4.37 -3.05 13.57
C PHE A 155 -3.26 -2.01 13.69
N SER A 156 -2.02 -2.49 13.84
CA SER A 156 -0.80 -1.67 13.79
C SER A 156 -0.14 -1.71 12.43
N PHE A 157 -0.24 -2.85 11.74
CA PHE A 157 0.36 -3.08 10.44
C PHE A 157 -0.56 -3.98 9.62
N LEU A 158 -0.92 -3.57 8.43
CA LEU A 158 -1.86 -4.29 7.60
C LEU A 158 -1.49 -4.27 6.12
N GLN A 159 -1.91 -5.32 5.41
CA GLN A 159 -1.89 -5.45 3.95
C GLN A 159 -3.30 -5.31 3.41
N ALA A 160 -3.49 -4.45 2.42
CA ALA A 160 -4.78 -4.26 1.74
C ALA A 160 -4.57 -3.88 0.28
N GLY A 161 -5.67 -3.80 -0.48
CA GLY A 161 -5.68 -3.29 -1.84
C GLY A 161 -6.58 -2.06 -1.98
N TRP A 162 -6.21 -1.16 -2.88
CA TRP A 162 -6.98 0.02 -3.23
C TRP A 162 -7.17 0.11 -4.75
N GLY A 163 -8.39 0.31 -5.20
CA GLY A 163 -8.71 0.60 -6.59
C GLY A 163 -8.98 2.10 -6.78
N ALA A 164 -8.31 2.71 -7.75
CA ALA A 164 -8.52 4.11 -8.09
C ALA A 164 -9.72 4.25 -9.05
N ASP A 165 -10.91 3.92 -8.56
CA ASP A 165 -12.16 3.79 -9.34
C ASP A 165 -12.58 5.08 -10.07
N THR A 166 -12.05 6.23 -9.66
CA THR A 166 -12.31 7.53 -10.32
C THR A 166 -11.39 7.80 -11.51
N GLY A 167 -10.43 6.91 -11.79
CA GLY A 167 -9.46 7.08 -12.88
C GLY A 167 -8.33 8.07 -12.58
N GLU A 168 -8.15 8.48 -11.31
CA GLU A 168 -7.14 9.48 -10.94
C GLU A 168 -6.56 9.29 -9.53
N ALA A 169 -5.40 9.90 -9.28
CA ALA A 169 -4.67 9.79 -8.01
C ALA A 169 -5.40 10.46 -6.83
N SER A 170 -6.28 11.44 -7.06
CA SER A 170 -6.95 12.19 -5.99
C SER A 170 -7.77 11.27 -5.07
N SER A 171 -8.41 10.24 -5.62
CA SER A 171 -9.18 9.29 -4.82
C SER A 171 -8.29 8.49 -3.86
N SER A 172 -7.14 8.03 -4.34
CA SER A 172 -6.15 7.31 -3.53
C SER A 172 -5.53 8.21 -2.46
N LEU A 173 -5.12 9.42 -2.82
CA LEU A 173 -4.57 10.42 -1.91
C LEU A 173 -5.57 10.77 -0.81
N LYS A 174 -6.79 11.13 -1.21
CA LYS A 174 -7.87 11.53 -0.30
C LYS A 174 -8.23 10.42 0.69
N ALA A 175 -8.30 9.18 0.22
CA ALA A 175 -8.75 8.07 1.06
C ALA A 175 -7.66 7.50 1.96
N LEU A 176 -6.41 7.37 1.46
CA LEU A 176 -5.36 6.61 2.11
C LEU A 176 -4.34 7.47 2.86
N LEU A 177 -4.03 8.68 2.36
CA LEU A 177 -2.89 9.48 2.81
C LEU A 177 -3.30 10.83 3.42
N ALA A 178 -4.40 11.44 2.98
CA ALA A 178 -4.87 12.69 3.57
C ALA A 178 -5.13 12.52 5.07
N THR A 179 -4.78 13.53 5.84
CA THR A 179 -5.09 13.59 7.28
C THR A 179 -6.58 13.34 7.50
N PHE A 180 -6.90 12.49 8.46
CA PHE A 180 -8.29 12.13 8.75
C PHE A 180 -9.09 13.37 9.18
N ASP A 181 -10.08 13.70 8.37
CA ASP A 181 -11.02 14.78 8.60
C ASP A 181 -12.42 14.35 8.10
N PRO A 182 -13.31 13.90 8.99
CA PRO A 182 -14.64 13.43 8.62
C PRO A 182 -15.52 14.52 8.03
N ALA A 183 -15.33 15.80 8.40
CA ALA A 183 -16.10 16.92 7.86
C ALA A 183 -15.78 17.14 6.37
N ARG A 184 -14.54 16.90 5.95
CA ARG A 184 -14.10 16.98 4.54
C ARG A 184 -14.23 15.64 3.81
N GLY A 185 -14.57 14.55 4.50
CA GLY A 185 -14.56 13.20 3.97
C GLY A 185 -13.15 12.70 3.59
N TRP A 186 -12.12 13.18 4.30
CA TRP A 186 -10.72 12.84 4.07
C TRP A 186 -10.24 11.73 5.00
N GLY A 187 -9.30 10.92 4.53
CA GLY A 187 -8.67 9.88 5.31
C GLY A 187 -9.60 8.73 5.73
N ALA A 188 -10.74 8.53 5.04
CA ALA A 188 -11.71 7.50 5.40
C ALA A 188 -11.11 6.08 5.44
N SER A 189 -10.11 5.81 4.61
CA SER A 189 -9.35 4.55 4.59
C SER A 189 -7.90 4.70 5.08
N ASN A 190 -7.55 5.86 5.63
CA ASN A 190 -6.27 6.10 6.29
C ASN A 190 -6.26 5.43 7.68
N ARG A 191 -6.18 4.11 7.69
CA ARG A 191 -6.25 3.28 8.90
C ARG A 191 -5.04 3.40 9.81
N GLY A 192 -3.93 3.87 9.27
CA GLY A 192 -2.70 4.21 10.02
C GLY A 192 -2.72 5.61 10.61
N ARG A 193 -3.72 6.43 10.29
CA ARG A 193 -3.79 7.83 10.70
C ARG A 193 -2.53 8.63 10.37
N TYR A 194 -1.90 8.30 9.25
CA TYR A 194 -0.84 9.11 8.66
C TYR A 194 -1.30 10.55 8.49
N SER A 195 -0.43 11.52 8.70
CA SER A 195 -0.73 12.94 8.55
C SER A 195 0.50 13.69 8.04
N ASN A 196 0.32 14.46 6.97
CA ASN A 196 1.34 15.33 6.44
C ASN A 196 0.69 16.62 5.89
N PRO A 197 0.86 17.77 6.58
CA PRO A 197 0.22 19.01 6.17
C PRO A 197 0.63 19.50 4.77
N ALA A 198 1.85 19.19 4.32
CA ALA A 198 2.29 19.57 2.97
C ALA A 198 1.54 18.77 1.88
N LEU A 199 1.32 17.47 2.12
CA LEU A 199 0.46 16.63 1.26
C LEU A 199 -0.97 17.17 1.23
N ASP A 200 -1.53 17.45 2.40
CA ASP A 200 -2.91 17.95 2.53
C ASP A 200 -3.11 19.27 1.78
N ALA A 201 -2.14 20.19 1.87
CA ALA A 201 -2.19 21.46 1.16
C ALA A 201 -2.18 21.26 -0.36
N LYS A 202 -1.30 20.40 -0.90
CA LYS A 202 -1.25 20.09 -2.33
C LYS A 202 -2.52 19.43 -2.83
N LEU A 203 -3.05 18.48 -2.08
CA LEU A 203 -4.31 17.82 -2.41
C LEU A 203 -5.48 18.81 -2.39
N ALA A 204 -5.56 19.68 -1.39
CA ALA A 204 -6.61 20.70 -1.29
C ALA A 204 -6.59 21.64 -2.50
N GLU A 205 -5.40 22.11 -2.91
CA GLU A 205 -5.24 22.95 -4.09
C GLU A 205 -5.64 22.19 -5.37
N ALA A 206 -5.19 20.93 -5.52
CA ALA A 206 -5.54 20.11 -6.68
C ALA A 206 -7.05 19.94 -6.85
N LEU A 207 -7.78 19.70 -5.76
CA LEU A 207 -9.24 19.49 -5.78
C LEU A 207 -10.03 20.75 -6.14
N GLN A 208 -9.42 21.93 -6.10
CA GLN A 208 -10.04 23.21 -6.50
C GLN A 208 -9.52 23.72 -7.85
N THR A 209 -8.55 23.04 -8.45
CA THR A 209 -7.91 23.46 -9.70
C THR A 209 -8.66 22.85 -10.89
N LEU A 210 -9.10 23.71 -11.82
CA LEU A 210 -9.79 23.30 -13.06
C LEU A 210 -8.82 23.09 -14.25
N ASP A 211 -7.65 23.71 -14.21
CA ASP A 211 -6.59 23.49 -15.23
C ASP A 211 -5.99 22.09 -15.03
N ASP A 212 -6.19 21.22 -16.00
CA ASP A 212 -5.76 19.82 -15.93
C ASP A 212 -4.25 19.69 -15.73
N SER A 213 -3.44 20.46 -16.42
CA SER A 213 -1.98 20.38 -16.32
C SER A 213 -1.47 20.81 -14.95
N LYS A 214 -2.06 21.87 -14.38
CA LYS A 214 -1.73 22.32 -13.02
C LYS A 214 -2.22 21.31 -12.00
N ARG A 215 -3.44 20.80 -12.17
CA ARG A 215 -4.05 19.81 -11.27
C ARG A 215 -3.25 18.53 -11.24
N GLU A 216 -2.83 18.03 -12.39
CA GLU A 216 -2.01 16.82 -12.48
C GLU A 216 -0.69 16.98 -11.73
N ARG A 217 0.03 18.09 -11.92
CA ARG A 217 1.27 18.38 -11.17
C ARG A 217 1.06 18.38 -9.67
N LEU A 218 -0.02 19.01 -9.19
CA LEU A 218 -0.33 19.05 -7.75
C LEU A 218 -0.61 17.65 -7.18
N LEU A 219 -1.32 16.80 -7.93
CA LEU A 219 -1.56 15.40 -7.55
C LEU A 219 -0.27 14.58 -7.55
N GLN A 220 0.63 14.83 -8.50
CA GLN A 220 1.95 14.20 -8.57
C GLN A 220 2.81 14.62 -7.38
N GLU A 221 2.87 15.91 -7.05
CA GLU A 221 3.60 16.43 -5.88
C GLU A 221 3.06 15.86 -4.56
N ALA A 222 1.73 15.80 -4.39
CA ALA A 222 1.11 15.17 -3.22
C ALA A 222 1.44 13.68 -3.12
N THR A 223 1.43 12.96 -4.26
CA THR A 223 1.81 11.55 -4.33
C THR A 223 3.27 11.35 -3.92
N GLU A 224 4.19 12.17 -4.45
CA GLU A 224 5.61 12.09 -4.10
C GLU A 224 5.86 12.31 -2.60
N ILE A 225 5.19 13.30 -2.01
CA ILE A 225 5.32 13.57 -0.56
C ILE A 225 4.90 12.34 0.24
N GLY A 226 3.71 11.78 -0.03
CA GLY A 226 3.18 10.66 0.73
C GLY A 226 3.97 9.36 0.55
N ILE A 227 4.47 9.10 -0.66
CA ILE A 227 5.25 7.90 -0.97
C ILE A 227 6.68 8.00 -0.42
N ARG A 228 7.34 9.17 -0.52
CA ARG A 228 8.69 9.38 0.03
C ARG A 228 8.72 9.33 1.56
N ASP A 229 7.60 9.61 2.22
CA ASP A 229 7.45 9.50 3.68
C ASP A 229 6.93 8.11 4.10
N ASP A 230 6.78 7.18 3.16
CA ASP A 230 6.20 5.84 3.38
C ASP A 230 4.89 5.88 4.18
N GLY A 231 4.03 6.87 3.88
CA GLY A 231 2.70 6.99 4.49
C GLY A 231 1.83 5.76 4.18
N VAL A 232 2.00 5.20 3.00
CA VAL A 232 1.71 3.82 2.62
C VAL A 232 2.90 3.26 1.85
N ILE A 233 3.07 1.95 1.85
CA ILE A 233 4.10 1.25 1.06
C ILE A 233 3.42 0.51 -0.08
N PRO A 234 3.41 1.05 -1.32
CA PRO A 234 2.93 0.32 -2.49
C PRO A 234 3.79 -0.92 -2.75
N LEU A 235 3.15 -2.00 -3.15
CA LEU A 235 3.80 -3.27 -3.44
C LEU A 235 3.76 -3.58 -4.94
N TYR A 236 2.57 -3.70 -5.50
CA TYR A 236 2.35 -4.04 -6.91
C TYR A 236 0.93 -3.66 -7.34
N PHE A 237 0.73 -3.51 -8.66
CA PHE A 237 -0.56 -3.56 -9.30
C PHE A 237 -0.89 -5.00 -9.72
N ASN A 238 -2.14 -5.41 -9.53
CA ASN A 238 -2.59 -6.70 -10.03
C ASN A 238 -2.63 -6.71 -11.56
N ILE A 239 -2.34 -7.86 -12.16
CA ILE A 239 -2.63 -8.16 -13.56
C ILE A 239 -3.78 -9.14 -13.57
N ASN A 240 -4.93 -8.72 -14.09
CA ASN A 240 -6.05 -9.62 -14.29
C ASN A 240 -5.88 -10.43 -15.56
N VAL A 241 -6.38 -11.66 -15.53
CA VAL A 241 -6.34 -12.61 -16.64
C VAL A 241 -7.77 -13.00 -16.99
N TRP A 242 -8.11 -12.87 -18.27
CA TRP A 242 -9.36 -13.34 -18.81
C TRP A 242 -9.09 -14.51 -19.78
N ALA A 243 -9.95 -15.50 -19.74
CA ALA A 243 -9.96 -16.60 -20.68
C ALA A 243 -11.33 -16.65 -21.39
N ALA A 244 -11.31 -16.92 -22.68
CA ALA A 244 -12.51 -17.10 -23.48
C ALA A 244 -12.42 -18.40 -24.30
N ARG A 245 -13.59 -18.95 -24.64
CA ARG A 245 -13.65 -20.04 -25.59
C ARG A 245 -13.11 -19.59 -26.94
N LYS A 246 -12.51 -20.51 -27.69
CA LYS A 246 -12.06 -20.24 -29.07
C LYS A 246 -13.20 -19.67 -29.91
N GLY A 247 -12.93 -18.60 -30.65
CA GLY A 247 -13.92 -17.85 -31.44
C GLY A 247 -14.48 -16.62 -30.70
N TYR A 248 -14.21 -16.46 -29.40
CA TYR A 248 -14.62 -15.28 -28.64
C TYR A 248 -13.42 -14.42 -28.25
N THR A 249 -13.61 -13.12 -28.31
CA THR A 249 -12.66 -12.12 -27.84
C THR A 249 -13.23 -11.39 -26.63
N VAL A 250 -12.40 -11.14 -25.62
CA VAL A 250 -12.74 -10.33 -24.43
C VAL A 250 -11.89 -9.08 -24.47
N VAL A 251 -12.50 -7.92 -24.29
CA VAL A 251 -11.78 -6.65 -24.07
C VAL A 251 -11.46 -6.54 -22.59
N PRO A 252 -10.17 -6.62 -22.20
CA PRO A 252 -9.76 -6.44 -20.82
C PRO A 252 -10.06 -5.03 -20.32
N ARG A 253 -10.40 -4.89 -19.02
CA ARG A 253 -10.76 -3.59 -18.42
C ARG A 253 -9.89 -3.27 -17.23
N LEU A 254 -9.51 -2.00 -17.10
CA LEU A 254 -8.77 -1.47 -15.96
C LEU A 254 -9.56 -1.58 -14.64
N ASP A 255 -10.91 -1.50 -14.72
CA ASP A 255 -11.82 -1.53 -13.57
C ASP A 255 -12.12 -2.93 -13.02
N GLU A 256 -11.38 -3.96 -13.49
CA GLU A 256 -11.50 -5.36 -13.08
C GLU A 256 -12.85 -6.02 -13.40
N ARG A 257 -13.74 -5.33 -14.11
CA ARG A 257 -15.09 -5.83 -14.45
C ARG A 257 -15.07 -6.54 -15.79
N THR A 258 -16.07 -7.40 -15.97
CA THR A 258 -16.37 -8.04 -17.25
C THR A 258 -17.84 -7.80 -17.57
N TYR A 259 -18.10 -7.17 -18.69
CA TYR A 259 -19.46 -6.93 -19.17
C TYR A 259 -19.73 -7.74 -20.41
N ALA A 260 -21.01 -8.09 -20.66
CA ALA A 260 -21.40 -8.86 -21.82
C ALA A 260 -21.04 -8.17 -23.15
N PHE A 261 -21.09 -6.83 -23.21
CA PHE A 261 -20.71 -6.06 -24.38
C PHE A 261 -19.21 -6.00 -24.66
N ASP A 262 -18.37 -6.39 -23.69
CA ASP A 262 -16.92 -6.53 -23.86
C ASP A 262 -16.53 -7.89 -24.49
N VAL A 263 -17.50 -8.77 -24.71
CA VAL A 263 -17.30 -10.10 -25.30
C VAL A 263 -17.89 -10.13 -26.70
N THR A 264 -17.05 -10.40 -27.70
CA THR A 264 -17.45 -10.50 -29.11
C THR A 264 -17.08 -11.85 -29.69
N HIS A 265 -17.83 -12.26 -30.73
CA HIS A 265 -17.57 -13.49 -31.49
C HIS A 265 -16.70 -13.20 -32.71
#